data_b3d50d03ef418be6ea5377d86ea1e5b5
#
_entry.id   b3d50d03ef418be6ea5377d86ea1e5b5
#
_cell.length_a   1.000
_cell.length_b   1.000
_cell.length_c   1.000
_cell.angle_alpha   90.00
_cell.angle_beta   90.00
_cell.angle_gamma   90.00
#
_symmetry.space_group_name_H-M   'P 1'
#
loop_
_entity.id
_entity.type
_entity.pdbx_description
1 polymer ?
#
loop_
_entity_poly.entity_id
_entity_poly.type
_entity_poly.pdbx_seq_one_letter_code
_entity_poly.pdbx_strand_id
1 'polypeptide(L)'
;MAGTRHGSGPALRRRIPTGLLGGSFNPAHGGHRAISLNAIDALKLDELWWLVSPGNPLKPRAGMAPLPARLASAQRMARRSPIRATGIEAELGTRYTVDTLKKLVRRYPNRQFIWIMGADNLVQLPQWRDWREIARLMPIAVIARPGYNDRAHARRAMGWLRRFVRPADLKSQWTDWRPPALVFLRFSPDVRSATAIRQADPRWFERYEGRALRDPLTRLRLSGPIRKGRI
;
A
#
# COMPACT_ATOMS: atom_id res chain seq x y z
N MET A 1 44.40 -11.46 38.19
CA MET A 1 44.00 -10.83 36.89
C MET A 1 42.64 -11.36 36.49
N ALA A 2 41.59 -10.59 36.73
CA ALA A 2 40.23 -10.97 36.41
C ALA A 2 39.87 -10.39 35.02
N GLY A 3 39.71 -11.30 34.04
CA GLY A 3 39.31 -10.95 32.68
C GLY A 3 37.83 -10.57 32.63
N THR A 4 37.53 -9.32 32.39
CA THR A 4 36.18 -8.77 32.12
C THR A 4 35.66 -9.32 30.80
N ARG A 5 34.70 -10.26 30.85
CA ARG A 5 33.94 -10.70 29.68
C ARG A 5 32.99 -9.56 29.31
N HIS A 6 33.30 -8.86 28.22
CA HIS A 6 32.34 -7.96 27.56
C HIS A 6 31.22 -8.82 26.96
N GLY A 7 30.08 -8.83 27.62
CA GLY A 7 28.87 -9.40 27.08
C GLY A 7 28.39 -8.52 25.92
N SER A 8 28.56 -9.01 24.69
CA SER A 8 27.93 -8.45 23.51
C SER A 8 26.40 -8.60 23.68
N GLY A 9 25.72 -7.49 24.00
CA GLY A 9 24.26 -7.42 24.04
C GLY A 9 23.67 -7.90 22.72
N PRO A 10 22.43 -8.43 22.71
CA PRO A 10 21.82 -8.95 21.51
C PRO A 10 21.77 -7.84 20.44
N ALA A 11 22.43 -8.07 19.31
CA ALA A 11 22.38 -7.18 18.17
C ALA A 11 20.91 -6.94 17.82
N LEU A 12 20.46 -5.69 17.90
CA LEU A 12 19.10 -5.30 17.51
C LEU A 12 18.90 -5.76 16.06
N ARG A 13 18.08 -6.81 15.86
CA ARG A 13 17.78 -7.32 14.52
C ARG A 13 17.21 -6.17 13.70
N ARG A 14 17.91 -5.81 12.62
CA ARG A 14 17.46 -4.81 11.66
C ARG A 14 16.03 -5.14 11.21
N ARG A 15 15.10 -4.22 11.41
CA ARG A 15 13.73 -4.37 10.91
C ARG A 15 13.73 -4.35 9.38
N ILE A 16 12.81 -5.09 8.78
CA ILE A 16 12.67 -5.21 7.32
C ILE A 16 11.92 -3.99 6.78
N PRO A 17 12.57 -3.11 5.98
CA PRO A 17 11.93 -1.96 5.35
C PRO A 17 10.80 -2.40 4.41
N THR A 18 9.55 -2.06 4.73
CA THR A 18 8.37 -2.53 4.01
C THR A 18 7.45 -1.39 3.64
N GLY A 19 7.17 -1.21 2.35
CA GLY A 19 6.18 -0.26 1.86
C GLY A 19 4.76 -0.83 1.94
N LEU A 20 3.78 0.02 2.27
CA LEU A 20 2.36 -0.33 2.25
C LEU A 20 1.63 0.58 1.25
N LEU A 21 1.00 0.01 0.23
CA LEU A 21 0.20 0.71 -0.76
C LEU A 21 -1.24 0.15 -0.76
N GLY A 22 -2.18 0.93 -0.23
CA GLY A 22 -3.60 0.58 -0.23
C GLY A 22 -4.30 0.95 -1.54
N GLY A 23 -5.23 0.12 -1.97
CA GLY A 23 -6.02 0.41 -3.16
C GLY A 23 -7.12 -0.61 -3.45
N SER A 24 -8.04 -0.25 -4.34
CA SER A 24 -9.07 -1.18 -4.81
C SER A 24 -8.51 -2.22 -5.80
N PHE A 25 -7.47 -1.84 -6.57
CA PHE A 25 -6.89 -2.68 -7.63
C PHE A 25 -7.94 -3.33 -8.54
N ASN A 26 -8.78 -2.51 -9.14
CA ASN A 26 -9.99 -2.92 -9.89
C ASN A 26 -9.91 -2.55 -11.39
N PRO A 27 -9.09 -3.25 -12.21
CA PRO A 27 -8.02 -4.18 -11.88
C PRO A 27 -6.70 -3.52 -11.47
N ALA A 28 -5.74 -4.34 -11.02
CA ALA A 28 -4.35 -3.94 -10.97
C ALA A 28 -3.79 -3.79 -12.39
N HIS A 29 -2.93 -2.81 -12.61
CA HIS A 29 -2.34 -2.52 -13.93
C HIS A 29 -0.87 -2.08 -13.82
N GLY A 30 -0.21 -1.96 -14.97
CA GLY A 30 1.21 -1.62 -15.03
C GLY A 30 1.58 -0.33 -14.33
N GLY A 31 0.69 0.66 -14.28
CA GLY A 31 0.92 1.89 -13.52
C GLY A 31 1.09 1.65 -12.03
N HIS A 32 0.29 0.77 -11.42
CA HIS A 32 0.50 0.37 -10.02
C HIS A 32 1.87 -0.30 -9.83
N ARG A 33 2.27 -1.17 -10.78
CA ARG A 33 3.57 -1.84 -10.72
C ARG A 33 4.72 -0.85 -10.86
N ALA A 34 4.66 0.06 -11.84
CA ALA A 34 5.71 1.04 -12.10
C ALA A 34 5.96 1.94 -10.89
N ILE A 35 4.92 2.55 -10.31
CA ILE A 35 5.05 3.40 -9.12
C ILE A 35 5.58 2.62 -7.91
N SER A 36 5.22 1.34 -7.79
CA SER A 36 5.69 0.49 -6.69
C SER A 36 7.16 0.16 -6.82
N LEU A 37 7.64 -0.21 -8.01
CA LEU A 37 9.06 -0.48 -8.25
C LEU A 37 9.92 0.77 -8.05
N ASN A 38 9.45 1.92 -8.54
CA ASN A 38 10.10 3.20 -8.30
C ASN A 38 10.17 3.55 -6.80
N ALA A 39 9.09 3.29 -6.05
CA ALA A 39 9.08 3.52 -4.61
C ALA A 39 10.03 2.57 -3.87
N ILE A 40 10.09 1.29 -4.27
CA ILE A 40 11.03 0.30 -3.73
C ILE A 40 12.46 0.78 -3.90
N ASP A 41 12.83 1.20 -5.09
CA ASP A 41 14.19 1.70 -5.35
C ASP A 41 14.48 2.99 -4.59
N ALA A 42 13.60 3.98 -4.68
CA ALA A 42 13.79 5.30 -4.07
C ALA A 42 13.89 5.26 -2.54
N LEU A 43 13.12 4.38 -1.89
CA LEU A 43 13.05 4.23 -0.43
C LEU A 43 13.90 3.06 0.07
N LYS A 44 14.60 2.33 -0.81
CA LYS A 44 15.39 1.14 -0.48
C LYS A 44 14.59 0.13 0.34
N LEU A 45 13.37 -0.18 -0.16
CA LEU A 45 12.51 -1.17 0.48
C LEU A 45 12.95 -2.59 0.13
N ASP A 46 12.87 -3.51 1.10
CA ASP A 46 13.06 -4.94 0.83
C ASP A 46 11.84 -5.52 0.10
N GLU A 47 10.63 -5.02 0.43
CA GLU A 47 9.39 -5.40 -0.26
C GLU A 47 8.31 -4.31 -0.12
N LEU A 48 7.27 -4.41 -0.96
CA LEU A 48 6.12 -3.54 -0.92
C LEU A 48 4.84 -4.37 -0.95
N TRP A 49 3.92 -4.12 -0.01
CA TRP A 49 2.64 -4.81 0.06
C TRP A 49 1.53 -4.00 -0.59
N TRP A 50 0.84 -4.60 -1.54
CA TRP A 50 -0.43 -4.08 -2.03
C TRP A 50 -1.55 -4.58 -1.14
N LEU A 51 -2.15 -3.69 -0.38
CA LEU A 51 -3.32 -3.98 0.44
C LEU A 51 -4.56 -3.85 -0.46
N VAL A 52 -5.05 -5.00 -0.95
CA VAL A 52 -6.23 -5.04 -1.82
C VAL A 52 -7.46 -4.91 -0.95
N SER A 53 -8.03 -3.71 -0.90
CA SER A 53 -9.15 -3.38 -0.02
C SER A 53 -10.40 -4.19 -0.35
N PRO A 54 -11.09 -4.78 0.64
CA PRO A 54 -12.39 -5.43 0.43
C PRO A 54 -13.47 -4.43 0.00
N GLY A 55 -13.35 -3.16 0.40
CA GLY A 55 -14.22 -2.06 -0.01
C GLY A 55 -13.75 -0.74 0.60
N ASN A 56 -13.76 0.34 -0.19
CA ASN A 56 -13.45 1.68 0.31
C ASN A 56 -14.76 2.34 0.78
N PRO A 57 -14.87 2.77 2.06
CA PRO A 57 -16.07 3.44 2.57
C PRO A 57 -16.45 4.71 1.80
N LEU A 58 -15.48 5.36 1.15
CA LEU A 58 -15.66 6.60 0.40
C LEU A 58 -15.98 6.38 -1.09
N LYS A 59 -16.06 5.12 -1.56
CA LYS A 59 -16.34 4.81 -2.96
C LYS A 59 -17.61 3.98 -3.11
N PRO A 60 -18.44 4.25 -4.13
CA PRO A 60 -19.58 3.40 -4.48
C PRO A 60 -19.14 1.95 -4.71
N ARG A 61 -19.96 0.99 -4.30
CA ARG A 61 -19.71 -0.44 -4.58
C ARG A 61 -20.03 -0.82 -6.03
N ALA A 62 -20.80 -0.01 -6.74
CA ALA A 62 -21.14 -0.23 -8.13
C ALA A 62 -19.87 -0.30 -9.00
N GLY A 63 -19.78 -1.33 -9.85
CA GLY A 63 -18.62 -1.57 -10.73
C GLY A 63 -17.36 -2.10 -10.02
N MET A 64 -17.46 -2.48 -8.73
CA MET A 64 -16.37 -3.12 -8.01
C MET A 64 -16.41 -4.63 -8.23
N ALA A 65 -15.39 -5.16 -8.89
CA ALA A 65 -15.24 -6.61 -9.07
C ALA A 65 -15.02 -7.33 -7.72
N PRO A 66 -15.38 -8.62 -7.62
CA PRO A 66 -15.17 -9.42 -6.41
C PRO A 66 -13.71 -9.37 -5.92
N LEU A 67 -13.52 -9.34 -4.59
CA LEU A 67 -12.19 -9.27 -3.99
C LEU A 67 -11.23 -10.36 -4.49
N PRO A 68 -11.65 -11.64 -4.64
CA PRO A 68 -10.77 -12.67 -5.17
C PRO A 68 -10.25 -12.37 -6.57
N ALA A 69 -11.09 -11.85 -7.47
CA ALA A 69 -10.67 -11.49 -8.82
C ALA A 69 -9.70 -10.30 -8.82
N ARG A 70 -9.94 -9.29 -7.98
CA ARG A 70 -9.04 -8.14 -7.83
C ARG A 70 -7.69 -8.55 -7.24
N LEU A 71 -7.70 -9.42 -6.24
CA LEU A 71 -6.48 -9.98 -5.66
C LEU A 71 -5.70 -10.82 -6.68
N ALA A 72 -6.38 -11.67 -7.47
CA ALA A 72 -5.76 -12.46 -8.52
C ALA A 72 -5.07 -11.59 -9.57
N SER A 73 -5.76 -10.55 -10.02
CA SER A 73 -5.20 -9.56 -10.95
C SER A 73 -3.97 -8.87 -10.36
N ALA A 74 -4.04 -8.50 -9.08
CA ALA A 74 -2.94 -7.87 -8.37
C ALA A 74 -1.73 -8.81 -8.20
N GLN A 75 -1.95 -10.07 -7.81
CA GLN A 75 -0.89 -11.06 -7.71
C GLN A 75 -0.23 -11.36 -9.06
N ARG A 76 -1.04 -11.43 -10.14
CA ARG A 76 -0.49 -11.59 -11.49
C ARG A 76 0.39 -10.41 -11.89
N MET A 77 -0.04 -9.18 -11.61
CA MET A 77 0.71 -7.97 -11.92
C MET A 77 1.98 -7.84 -11.07
N ALA A 78 1.97 -8.34 -9.84
CA ALA A 78 3.09 -8.32 -8.91
C ALA A 78 4.14 -9.44 -9.16
N ARG A 79 3.88 -10.37 -10.08
CA ARG A 79 4.80 -11.52 -10.33
C ARG A 79 6.22 -11.07 -10.64
N ARG A 80 7.21 -11.88 -10.17
CA ARG A 80 8.65 -11.64 -10.39
C ARG A 80 9.09 -10.23 -9.96
N SER A 81 8.60 -9.79 -8.79
CA SER A 81 9.01 -8.52 -8.17
C SER A 81 8.90 -8.63 -6.65
N PRO A 82 9.52 -7.72 -5.90
CA PRO A 82 9.39 -7.67 -4.45
C PRO A 82 8.04 -7.04 -3.99
N ILE A 83 7.00 -7.15 -4.82
CA ILE A 83 5.63 -6.71 -4.50
C ILE A 83 4.83 -7.91 -4.01
N ARG A 84 4.10 -7.75 -2.88
CA ARG A 84 3.20 -8.75 -2.32
C ARG A 84 1.76 -8.24 -2.33
N ALA A 85 0.92 -8.75 -3.23
CA ALA A 85 -0.50 -8.40 -3.23
C ALA A 85 -1.25 -9.30 -2.24
N THR A 86 -1.95 -8.70 -1.28
CA THR A 86 -2.62 -9.38 -0.17
C THR A 86 -4.02 -8.85 0.08
N GLY A 87 -4.94 -9.71 0.46
CA GLY A 87 -6.27 -9.39 0.97
C GLY A 87 -6.33 -9.33 2.50
N ILE A 88 -5.21 -9.09 3.18
CA ILE A 88 -5.05 -9.14 4.63
C ILE A 88 -6.08 -8.28 5.38
N GLU A 89 -6.58 -7.20 4.80
CA GLU A 89 -7.62 -6.36 5.42
C GLU A 89 -8.90 -7.15 5.71
N ALA A 90 -9.28 -8.07 4.80
CA ALA A 90 -10.44 -8.93 4.99
C ALA A 90 -10.22 -9.92 6.15
N GLU A 91 -9.02 -10.50 6.28
CA GLU A 91 -8.66 -11.38 7.39
C GLU A 91 -8.62 -10.63 8.73
N LEU A 92 -8.05 -9.43 8.72
CA LEU A 92 -7.99 -8.59 9.92
C LEU A 92 -9.37 -8.06 10.35
N GLY A 93 -10.41 -8.20 9.52
CA GLY A 93 -11.73 -7.66 9.77
C GLY A 93 -11.74 -6.14 9.89
N THR A 94 -10.85 -5.45 9.17
CA THR A 94 -10.72 -4.00 9.24
C THR A 94 -11.40 -3.33 8.05
N ARG A 95 -12.01 -2.17 8.32
CA ARG A 95 -12.67 -1.34 7.32
C ARG A 95 -11.94 -0.03 7.05
N TYR A 96 -11.25 0.49 8.04
CA TYR A 96 -10.57 1.78 7.98
C TYR A 96 -9.06 1.57 7.96
N THR A 97 -8.36 2.39 7.19
CA THR A 97 -6.90 2.32 7.02
C THR A 97 -6.17 2.37 8.36
N VAL A 98 -6.57 3.26 9.27
CA VAL A 98 -5.92 3.40 10.59
C VAL A 98 -5.97 2.09 11.38
N ASP A 99 -7.10 1.39 11.36
CA ASP A 99 -7.27 0.14 12.10
C ASP A 99 -6.42 -0.99 11.48
N THR A 100 -6.37 -1.04 10.13
CA THR A 100 -5.48 -1.96 9.40
C THR A 100 -4.03 -1.74 9.80
N LEU A 101 -3.56 -0.50 9.71
CA LEU A 101 -2.17 -0.16 10.00
C LEU A 101 -1.78 -0.46 11.46
N LYS A 102 -2.65 -0.16 12.43
CA LYS A 102 -2.45 -0.52 13.84
C LYS A 102 -2.29 -2.03 14.03
N LYS A 103 -3.13 -2.84 13.36
CA LYS A 103 -3.03 -4.29 13.43
C LYS A 103 -1.77 -4.82 12.74
N LEU A 104 -1.36 -4.24 11.60
CA LEU A 104 -0.13 -4.64 10.89
C LEU A 104 1.13 -4.37 11.72
N VAL A 105 1.25 -3.18 12.32
CA VAL A 105 2.40 -2.83 13.17
C VAL A 105 2.53 -3.81 14.33
N ARG A 106 1.42 -4.20 14.97
CA ARG A 106 1.43 -5.18 16.06
C ARG A 106 1.73 -6.61 15.60
N ARG A 107 1.21 -7.01 14.45
CA ARG A 107 1.37 -8.38 13.93
C ARG A 107 2.76 -8.64 13.37
N TYR A 108 3.45 -7.62 12.87
CA TYR A 108 4.74 -7.73 12.22
C TYR A 108 5.80 -6.82 12.87
N PRO A 109 6.18 -7.07 14.15
CA PRO A 109 7.07 -6.19 14.91
C PRO A 109 8.50 -6.14 14.34
N ASN A 110 8.87 -7.14 13.53
CA ASN A 110 10.16 -7.21 12.83
C ASN A 110 10.20 -6.38 11.54
N ARG A 111 9.11 -5.67 11.20
CA ARG A 111 9.04 -4.81 10.03
C ARG A 111 9.02 -3.35 10.42
N GLN A 112 9.59 -2.53 9.55
CA GLN A 112 9.44 -1.10 9.59
C GLN A 112 8.60 -0.66 8.40
N PHE A 113 7.47 -0.04 8.67
CA PHE A 113 6.50 0.30 7.63
C PHE A 113 6.57 1.76 7.23
N ILE A 114 6.35 2.03 5.93
CA ILE A 114 6.07 3.33 5.37
C ILE A 114 4.78 3.26 4.54
N TRP A 115 3.85 4.20 4.80
CA TRP A 115 2.61 4.30 4.03
C TRP A 115 2.83 5.04 2.73
N ILE A 116 2.48 4.44 1.60
CA ILE A 116 2.65 5.01 0.26
C ILE A 116 1.28 5.34 -0.31
N MET A 117 1.12 6.56 -0.83
CA MET A 117 -0.12 7.01 -1.45
C MET A 117 0.14 7.93 -2.64
N GLY A 118 -0.82 8.00 -3.57
CA GLY A 118 -0.81 9.02 -4.61
C GLY A 118 -1.21 10.39 -4.07
N ALA A 119 -0.86 11.45 -4.78
CA ALA A 119 -1.20 12.82 -4.42
C ALA A 119 -2.73 13.05 -4.36
N ASP A 120 -3.51 12.35 -5.19
CA ASP A 120 -4.97 12.33 -5.14
C ASP A 120 -5.52 11.82 -3.79
N ASN A 121 -4.87 10.83 -3.20
CA ASN A 121 -5.22 10.34 -1.86
C ASN A 121 -4.82 11.32 -0.77
N LEU A 122 -3.78 12.11 -0.95
CA LEU A 122 -3.40 13.18 0.00
C LEU A 122 -4.50 14.24 0.11
N VAL A 123 -5.17 14.56 -1.00
CA VAL A 123 -6.33 15.47 -1.02
C VAL A 123 -7.50 14.90 -0.21
N GLN A 124 -7.73 13.60 -0.32
CA GLN A 124 -8.82 12.90 0.38
C GLN A 124 -8.47 12.52 1.83
N LEU A 125 -7.19 12.54 2.19
CA LEU A 125 -6.70 12.09 3.49
C LEU A 125 -7.45 12.70 4.69
N PRO A 126 -7.82 13.99 4.72
CA PRO A 126 -8.58 14.57 5.83
C PRO A 126 -9.98 13.99 6.02
N GLN A 127 -10.50 13.24 5.05
CA GLN A 127 -11.79 12.54 5.14
C GLN A 127 -11.64 11.12 5.69
N TRP A 128 -10.40 10.64 5.82
CA TRP A 128 -10.13 9.32 6.36
C TRP A 128 -10.26 9.35 7.88
N ARG A 129 -10.84 8.30 8.42
CA ARG A 129 -10.96 8.16 9.87
C ARG A 129 -9.59 8.26 10.53
N ASP A 130 -9.49 9.10 11.53
CA ASP A 130 -8.28 9.30 12.35
C ASP A 130 -6.99 9.48 11.53
N TRP A 131 -7.06 10.22 10.42
CA TRP A 131 -5.96 10.34 9.46
C TRP A 131 -4.64 10.85 10.07
N ARG A 132 -4.71 11.71 11.10
CA ARG A 132 -3.50 12.18 11.81
C ARG A 132 -2.82 11.05 12.57
N GLU A 133 -3.59 10.07 13.04
CA GLU A 133 -3.06 8.89 13.69
C GLU A 133 -2.30 7.99 12.69
N ILE A 134 -2.73 7.90 11.43
CA ILE A 134 -1.96 7.23 10.36
C ILE A 134 -0.56 7.84 10.26
N ALA A 135 -0.46 9.17 10.24
CA ALA A 135 0.82 9.85 10.15
C ALA A 135 1.69 9.68 11.42
N ARG A 136 1.08 9.47 12.59
CA ARG A 136 1.80 9.19 13.84
C ARG A 136 2.27 7.73 13.94
N LEU A 137 1.61 6.82 13.26
CA LEU A 137 1.97 5.40 13.28
C LEU A 137 3.22 5.09 12.46
N MET A 138 3.39 5.74 11.31
CA MET A 138 4.49 5.49 10.39
C MET A 138 4.72 6.67 9.44
N PRO A 139 5.93 6.79 8.85
CA PRO A 139 6.20 7.76 7.79
C PRO A 139 5.27 7.58 6.60
N ILE A 140 5.03 8.67 5.86
CA ILE A 140 4.21 8.70 4.65
C ILE A 140 5.06 9.11 3.45
N ALA A 141 5.00 8.34 2.36
CA ALA A 141 5.55 8.72 1.06
C ALA A 141 4.41 9.05 0.10
N VAL A 142 4.43 10.26 -0.45
CA VAL A 142 3.43 10.72 -1.41
C VAL A 142 4.03 10.71 -2.81
N ILE A 143 3.40 9.97 -3.71
CA ILE A 143 3.79 9.93 -5.12
C ILE A 143 3.14 11.11 -5.81
N ALA A 144 3.96 12.12 -6.14
CA ALA A 144 3.56 13.28 -6.91
C ALA A 144 3.56 12.96 -8.39
N ARG A 145 2.50 13.34 -9.10
CA ARG A 145 2.44 13.26 -10.56
C ARG A 145 2.91 14.60 -11.13
N PRO A 146 3.81 14.63 -12.14
CA PRO A 146 4.17 15.86 -12.83
C PRO A 146 2.90 16.53 -13.42
N GLY A 147 2.78 17.83 -13.26
CA GLY A 147 1.65 18.60 -13.76
C GLY A 147 0.40 18.62 -12.88
N TYR A 148 0.33 17.82 -11.84
CA TYR A 148 -0.77 17.86 -10.88
C TYR A 148 -0.45 18.90 -9.80
N ASN A 149 -1.05 20.09 -9.93
CA ASN A 149 -0.88 21.19 -8.97
C ASN A 149 -1.72 20.96 -7.69
N ASP A 150 -1.48 19.85 -7.02
CA ASP A 150 -2.22 19.37 -5.84
C ASP A 150 -2.06 20.27 -4.62
N ARG A 151 -1.12 21.22 -4.65
CA ARG A 151 -0.85 22.11 -3.50
C ARG A 151 -2.11 22.87 -3.07
N ALA A 152 -2.93 23.28 -4.02
CA ALA A 152 -4.18 24.00 -3.72
C ALA A 152 -5.24 23.07 -3.12
N HIS A 153 -5.39 21.85 -3.66
CA HIS A 153 -6.40 20.88 -3.21
C HIS A 153 -5.98 20.14 -1.94
N ALA A 154 -4.69 19.94 -1.72
CA ALA A 154 -4.17 19.30 -0.51
C ALA A 154 -4.04 20.27 0.70
N ARG A 155 -4.51 21.52 0.59
CA ARG A 155 -4.36 22.56 1.66
C ARG A 155 -4.74 22.06 3.04
N ARG A 156 -5.84 21.32 3.16
CA ARG A 156 -6.36 20.82 4.44
C ARG A 156 -5.42 19.80 5.10
N ALA A 157 -4.89 18.84 4.33
CA ALA A 157 -3.89 17.91 4.84
C ALA A 157 -2.56 18.58 5.11
N MET A 158 -2.08 19.42 4.16
CA MET A 158 -0.79 20.09 4.24
C MET A 158 -0.75 21.19 5.29
N GLY A 159 -1.89 21.77 5.69
CA GLY A 159 -1.97 22.68 6.84
C GLY A 159 -1.35 22.09 8.11
N TRP A 160 -1.49 20.77 8.28
CA TRP A 160 -0.90 20.05 9.41
C TRP A 160 0.39 19.31 9.04
N LEU A 161 0.45 18.65 7.87
CA LEU A 161 1.58 17.79 7.48
C LEU A 161 2.84 18.55 7.08
N ARG A 162 2.75 19.80 6.61
CA ARG A 162 3.89 20.59 6.08
C ARG A 162 5.10 20.65 7.01
N ARG A 163 4.85 20.67 8.33
CA ARG A 163 5.91 20.72 9.36
C ARG A 163 6.73 19.43 9.48
N PHE A 164 6.23 18.35 8.91
CA PHE A 164 6.84 17.03 8.95
C PHE A 164 7.43 16.59 7.61
N VAL A 165 7.43 17.48 6.62
CA VAL A 165 8.02 17.21 5.31
C VAL A 165 9.52 17.07 5.45
N ARG A 166 10.06 15.99 4.92
CA ARG A 166 11.48 15.69 4.87
C ARG A 166 12.04 15.99 3.48
N PRO A 167 13.30 16.42 3.37
CA PRO A 167 13.98 16.60 2.09
C PRO A 167 13.96 15.33 1.24
N ALA A 168 13.78 15.48 -0.08
CA ALA A 168 13.63 14.34 -0.97
C ALA A 168 14.95 13.54 -1.20
N ASP A 169 16.10 14.15 -0.99
CA ASP A 169 17.42 13.51 -1.00
C ASP A 169 17.63 12.55 0.17
N LEU A 170 16.97 12.79 1.31
CA LEU A 170 17.03 11.94 2.49
C LEU A 170 16.03 10.77 2.47
N LYS A 171 15.29 10.57 1.36
CA LYS A 171 14.21 9.56 1.28
C LYS A 171 14.65 8.12 1.57
N SER A 172 15.89 7.77 1.27
CA SER A 172 16.45 6.43 1.56
C SER A 172 16.75 6.19 3.04
N GLN A 173 16.80 7.25 3.86
CA GLN A 173 17.06 7.21 5.30
C GLN A 173 15.75 7.22 6.12
N TRP A 174 14.61 6.99 5.48
CA TRP A 174 13.29 7.07 6.14
C TRP A 174 13.15 6.12 7.35
N THR A 175 13.95 5.07 7.42
CA THR A 175 14.00 4.13 8.55
C THR A 175 14.46 4.77 9.85
N ASP A 176 15.19 5.89 9.76
CA ASP A 176 15.68 6.64 10.91
C ASP A 176 14.71 7.75 11.35
N TRP A 177 13.63 7.95 10.59
CA TRP A 177 12.67 8.98 10.90
C TRP A 177 11.70 8.57 11.99
N ARG A 178 11.46 9.48 12.90
CA ARG A 178 10.36 9.36 13.88
C ARG A 178 9.08 9.93 13.26
N PRO A 179 7.98 9.17 13.21
CA PRO A 179 6.69 9.69 12.78
C PRO A 179 6.19 10.80 13.75
N PRO A 180 5.47 11.80 13.24
CA PRO A 180 5.07 12.01 11.85
C PRO A 180 6.26 12.42 10.96
N ALA A 181 6.31 11.85 9.75
CA ALA A 181 7.26 12.25 8.72
C ALA A 181 6.63 12.04 7.34
N LEU A 182 6.91 12.94 6.39
CA LEU A 182 6.35 12.90 5.05
C LEU A 182 7.43 13.21 4.02
N VAL A 183 7.44 12.46 2.91
CA VAL A 183 8.32 12.72 1.77
C VAL A 183 7.55 12.67 0.46
N PHE A 184 7.91 13.53 -0.48
CA PHE A 184 7.37 13.51 -1.84
C PHE A 184 8.32 12.76 -2.78
N LEU A 185 7.77 11.75 -3.45
CA LEU A 185 8.46 11.00 -4.50
C LEU A 185 7.95 11.50 -5.85
N ARG A 186 8.86 11.83 -6.76
CA ARG A 186 8.54 12.30 -8.11
C ARG A 186 8.89 11.21 -9.12
N PHE A 187 7.90 10.73 -9.84
CA PHE A 187 8.07 9.76 -10.92
C PHE A 187 7.32 10.21 -12.16
N SER A 188 7.78 9.79 -13.31
CA SER A 188 7.03 9.95 -14.55
C SER A 188 5.74 9.14 -14.47
N PRO A 189 4.57 9.72 -14.78
CA PRO A 189 3.30 9.03 -14.70
C PRO A 189 3.22 7.92 -15.75
N ASP A 190 2.64 6.81 -15.38
CA ASP A 190 2.18 5.77 -16.32
C ASP A 190 0.76 6.13 -16.77
N VAL A 191 0.52 6.20 -18.07
CA VAL A 191 -0.76 6.59 -18.67
C VAL A 191 -1.88 5.56 -18.44
N ARG A 192 -1.53 4.32 -18.02
CA ARG A 192 -2.51 3.26 -17.81
C ARG A 192 -3.40 3.55 -16.61
N SER A 193 -4.71 3.38 -16.78
CA SER A 193 -5.68 3.57 -15.71
C SER A 193 -6.64 2.38 -15.59
N ALA A 194 -7.04 2.05 -14.37
CA ALA A 194 -8.05 1.03 -14.12
C ALA A 194 -9.40 1.36 -14.77
N THR A 195 -9.71 2.64 -14.88
CA THR A 195 -10.95 3.11 -15.54
C THR A 195 -10.95 2.79 -17.03
N ALA A 196 -9.85 3.12 -17.74
CA ALA A 196 -9.72 2.78 -19.16
C ALA A 196 -9.82 1.26 -19.40
N ILE A 197 -9.20 0.46 -18.52
CA ILE A 197 -9.28 -1.02 -18.63
C ILE A 197 -10.72 -1.51 -18.45
N ARG A 198 -11.47 -0.98 -17.48
CA ARG A 198 -12.88 -1.36 -17.25
C ARG A 198 -13.80 -0.90 -18.38
N GLN A 199 -13.50 0.22 -19.01
CA GLN A 199 -14.25 0.70 -20.19
C GLN A 199 -14.02 -0.22 -21.40
N ALA A 200 -12.78 -0.65 -21.62
CA ALA A 200 -12.43 -1.55 -22.71
C ALA A 200 -12.91 -3.00 -22.47
N ASP A 201 -12.90 -3.47 -21.21
CA ASP A 201 -13.33 -4.81 -20.82
C ASP A 201 -14.07 -4.76 -19.47
N PRO A 202 -15.39 -4.52 -19.47
CA PRO A 202 -16.19 -4.46 -18.25
C PRO A 202 -16.20 -5.77 -17.45
N ARG A 203 -15.99 -6.90 -18.12
CA ARG A 203 -15.99 -8.24 -17.52
C ARG A 203 -14.59 -8.81 -17.28
N TRP A 204 -13.57 -7.97 -17.21
CA TRP A 204 -12.17 -8.36 -17.01
C TRP A 204 -11.96 -9.35 -15.86
N PHE A 205 -12.82 -9.33 -14.83
CA PHE A 205 -12.73 -10.15 -13.63
C PHE A 205 -13.08 -11.62 -13.88
N GLU A 206 -13.90 -11.93 -14.91
CA GLU A 206 -14.29 -13.30 -15.26
C GLU A 206 -13.08 -14.18 -15.63
N ARG A 207 -11.98 -13.58 -16.10
CA ARG A 207 -10.71 -14.29 -16.35
C ARG A 207 -10.08 -14.91 -15.11
N TYR A 208 -10.53 -14.48 -13.93
CA TYR A 208 -10.02 -14.90 -12.64
C TYR A 208 -11.03 -15.70 -11.82
N GLU A 209 -12.21 -15.99 -12.36
CA GLU A 209 -13.22 -16.82 -11.71
C GLU A 209 -12.73 -18.26 -11.54
N GLY A 210 -13.17 -18.91 -10.45
CA GLY A 210 -12.87 -20.31 -10.16
C GLY A 210 -11.40 -20.60 -9.81
N ARG A 211 -10.50 -19.61 -9.84
CA ARG A 211 -9.10 -19.82 -9.46
C ARG A 211 -8.94 -19.79 -7.95
N ALA A 212 -8.45 -20.90 -7.39
CA ALA A 212 -7.99 -20.92 -6.02
C ALA A 212 -6.74 -20.05 -5.88
N LEU A 213 -6.82 -19.03 -5.01
CA LEU A 213 -5.71 -18.14 -4.72
C LEU A 213 -5.22 -18.40 -3.31
N ARG A 214 -3.90 -18.39 -3.14
CA ARG A 214 -3.27 -18.35 -1.83
C ARG A 214 -2.73 -16.95 -1.56
N ASP A 215 -3.15 -16.36 -0.47
CA ASP A 215 -2.60 -15.08 -0.04
C ASP A 215 -1.13 -15.26 0.40
N PRO A 216 -0.20 -14.45 -0.09
CA PRO A 216 1.22 -14.63 0.20
C PRO A 216 1.60 -14.34 1.66
N LEU A 217 0.83 -13.52 2.37
CA LEU A 217 1.10 -13.12 3.75
C LEU A 217 0.33 -13.98 4.77
N THR A 218 -0.97 -14.15 4.53
CA THR A 218 -1.86 -14.85 5.47
C THR A 218 -1.89 -16.36 5.25
N ARG A 219 -1.43 -16.80 4.07
CA ARG A 219 -1.51 -18.20 3.62
C ARG A 219 -2.94 -18.74 3.42
N LEU A 220 -3.95 -17.93 3.68
CA LEU A 220 -5.34 -18.30 3.46
C LEU A 220 -5.62 -18.55 1.98
N ARG A 221 -6.51 -19.52 1.72
CA ARG A 221 -7.06 -19.74 0.39
C ARG A 221 -8.30 -18.85 0.23
N LEU A 222 -8.32 -18.09 -0.85
CA LEU A 222 -9.47 -17.29 -1.26
C LEU A 222 -10.07 -17.95 -2.50
N SER A 223 -11.29 -18.43 -2.39
CA SER A 223 -12.03 -18.98 -3.52
C SER A 223 -12.78 -17.83 -4.21
N GLY A 224 -12.64 -17.74 -5.53
CA GLY A 224 -13.55 -16.91 -6.33
C GLY A 224 -14.98 -17.48 -6.31
N PRO A 225 -16.01 -16.70 -6.65
CA PRO A 225 -17.36 -17.24 -6.81
C PRO A 225 -17.33 -18.38 -7.82
N ILE A 226 -17.93 -19.51 -7.42
CA ILE A 226 -18.12 -20.67 -8.30
C ILE A 226 -19.09 -20.21 -9.38
N ARG A 227 -18.76 -20.39 -10.66
CA ARG A 227 -19.73 -20.22 -11.74
C ARG A 227 -20.96 -21.06 -11.39
N LYS A 228 -22.08 -20.42 -11.15
CA LYS A 228 -23.36 -21.10 -11.20
C LYS A 228 -23.48 -21.59 -12.65
N GLY A 229 -23.51 -22.92 -12.81
CA GLY A 229 -23.60 -23.52 -14.12
C GLY A 229 -24.77 -22.91 -14.90
N ARG A 230 -24.54 -22.64 -16.18
CA ARG A 230 -25.65 -22.46 -17.10
C ARG A 230 -26.42 -23.76 -17.09
N ILE A 231 -27.63 -23.71 -16.52
CA ILE A 231 -28.68 -24.69 -16.80
C ILE A 231 -29.24 -24.35 -18.18
#